data_abad550eea55fc50ed79557da801a1c1
#
_entry.id   abad550eea55fc50ed79557da801a1c1
#
_cell.length_a   1.000
_cell.length_b   1.000
_cell.length_c   1.000
_cell.angle_alpha   90.00
_cell.angle_beta   90.00
_cell.angle_gamma   90.00
#
_symmetry.space_group_name_H-M   'P 1'
#
loop_
_entity.id
_entity.type
_entity.pdbx_description
1 polymer ?
#
loop_
_entity_poly.entity_id
_entity_poly.type
_entity_poly.pdbx_seq_one_letter_code
_entity_poly.pdbx_strand_id
1 'polypeptide(L)'
;MNATEELHYIDSYQKVDEVVERVASIRERFGDAMDIGVDFHGRVHKPMAKVLAKALEPFHPMFLEEVVLPENEEHFKEVADSVAVPLATGERLYTRWQFKNLFKQGTVDIIQPDVALCGGILETRKIAAMAEAYDMAVAPHAPYGPVALAATLQVDSCTPNVFIQEQSLGIHYNKGFDLLDFVKNKEVFQYKDGYVDLPSKPGLGLEMDEDKIKEIAQEGLIWTNPQWKNYDGTIAEW
;
A
#
# COMPACT_ATOMS: atom_id res chain seq x y z
N MET A 1 -2.51 -8.11 6.87
CA MET A 1 -1.94 -9.26 7.63
C MET A 1 -1.72 -8.85 9.07
N ASN A 2 -2.00 -9.71 10.05
CA ASN A 2 -1.64 -9.37 11.43
C ASN A 2 -0.12 -9.25 11.50
N ALA A 3 0.37 -8.10 11.98
CA ALA A 3 1.76 -7.96 12.39
C ALA A 3 1.99 -8.94 13.55
N THR A 4 2.52 -10.10 13.24
CA THR A 4 2.89 -11.10 14.23
C THR A 4 4.34 -10.92 14.58
N GLU A 5 4.70 -11.20 15.83
CA GLU A 5 6.10 -11.15 16.28
C GLU A 5 7.00 -12.16 15.51
N GLU A 6 6.40 -13.07 14.77
CA GLU A 6 7.08 -14.03 13.91
C GLU A 6 6.79 -13.74 12.44
N LEU A 7 7.84 -13.47 11.69
CA LEU A 7 7.75 -13.31 10.25
C LEU A 7 7.67 -14.69 9.59
N HIS A 8 6.53 -14.97 8.97
CA HIS A 8 6.33 -16.21 8.23
C HIS A 8 6.47 -15.94 6.73
N TYR A 9 7.58 -16.33 6.15
CA TYR A 9 7.74 -16.34 4.70
C TYR A 9 6.84 -17.39 4.07
N ILE A 10 6.37 -17.11 2.87
CA ILE A 10 5.74 -18.12 2.02
C ILE A 10 6.87 -18.95 1.42
N ASP A 11 7.14 -20.09 2.02
CA ASP A 11 8.24 -21.00 1.70
C ASP A 11 7.77 -22.40 1.27
N SER A 12 6.45 -22.65 1.28
CA SER A 12 5.86 -23.94 1.01
C SER A 12 4.54 -23.85 0.27
N TYR A 13 4.17 -24.90 -0.45
CA TYR A 13 2.87 -25.02 -1.09
C TYR A 13 1.70 -24.95 -0.06
N GLN A 14 1.88 -25.46 1.12
CA GLN A 14 0.88 -25.34 2.18
C GLN A 14 0.57 -23.86 2.48
N LYS A 15 1.59 -23.00 2.55
CA LYS A 15 1.39 -21.58 2.75
C LYS A 15 0.74 -20.89 1.56
N VAL A 16 1.02 -21.32 0.36
CA VAL A 16 0.33 -20.87 -0.85
C VAL A 16 -1.15 -21.22 -0.75
N ASP A 17 -1.48 -22.47 -0.42
CA ASP A 17 -2.86 -22.93 -0.29
C ASP A 17 -3.63 -22.13 0.79
N GLU A 18 -3.01 -21.85 1.94
CA GLU A 18 -3.61 -21.01 3.00
C GLU A 18 -3.98 -19.59 2.50
N VAL A 19 -3.14 -18.97 1.68
CA VAL A 19 -3.42 -17.65 1.10
C VAL A 19 -4.53 -17.75 0.05
N VAL A 20 -4.45 -18.74 -0.84
CA VAL A 20 -5.44 -18.99 -1.88
C VAL A 20 -6.82 -19.23 -1.28
N GLU A 21 -6.93 -20.05 -0.23
CA GLU A 21 -8.20 -20.30 0.47
C GLU A 21 -8.84 -19.03 1.03
N ARG A 22 -8.03 -18.10 1.56
CA ARG A 22 -8.52 -16.80 2.06
C ARG A 22 -9.09 -15.96 0.91
N VAL A 23 -8.36 -15.83 -0.19
CA VAL A 23 -8.81 -15.06 -1.35
C VAL A 23 -10.05 -15.72 -1.98
N ALA A 24 -10.06 -17.04 -2.12
CA ALA A 24 -11.20 -17.81 -2.59
C ALA A 24 -12.46 -17.56 -1.74
N SER A 25 -12.32 -17.57 -0.42
CA SER A 25 -13.44 -17.32 0.51
C SER A 25 -14.03 -15.91 0.35
N ILE A 26 -13.18 -14.91 0.10
CA ILE A 26 -13.64 -13.54 -0.17
C ILE A 26 -14.37 -13.50 -1.52
N ARG A 27 -13.79 -14.09 -2.55
CA ARG A 27 -14.40 -14.14 -3.89
C ARG A 27 -15.72 -14.91 -3.90
N GLU A 28 -15.80 -16.03 -3.18
CA GLU A 28 -17.05 -16.79 -3.03
C GLU A 28 -18.14 -15.95 -2.35
N ARG A 29 -17.79 -15.19 -1.32
CA ARG A 29 -18.77 -14.41 -0.58
C ARG A 29 -19.26 -13.16 -1.31
N PHE A 30 -18.40 -12.46 -2.03
CA PHE A 30 -18.69 -11.16 -2.61
C PHE A 30 -18.80 -11.16 -4.14
N GLY A 31 -18.41 -12.25 -4.79
CA GLY A 31 -18.41 -12.35 -6.25
C GLY A 31 -17.45 -11.34 -6.90
N ASP A 32 -17.71 -11.02 -8.15
CA ASP A 32 -16.92 -10.04 -8.93
C ASP A 32 -17.37 -8.57 -8.66
N ALA A 33 -18.32 -8.35 -7.76
CA ALA A 33 -18.75 -7.00 -7.38
C ALA A 33 -17.75 -6.29 -6.45
N MET A 34 -16.75 -7.02 -5.94
CA MET A 34 -15.68 -6.48 -5.11
C MET A 34 -14.33 -6.79 -5.74
N ASP A 35 -13.56 -5.76 -6.00
CA ASP A 35 -12.18 -5.92 -6.43
C ASP A 35 -11.28 -6.32 -5.26
N ILE A 36 -10.26 -7.14 -5.53
CA ILE A 36 -9.34 -7.67 -4.51
C ILE A 36 -7.91 -7.33 -4.94
N GLY A 37 -7.24 -6.44 -4.21
CA GLY A 37 -5.79 -6.29 -4.26
C GLY A 37 -5.14 -7.26 -3.28
N VAL A 38 -4.03 -7.88 -3.66
CA VAL A 38 -3.27 -8.77 -2.79
C VAL A 38 -1.84 -8.26 -2.65
N ASP A 39 -1.50 -7.83 -1.46
CA ASP A 39 -0.17 -7.35 -1.12
C ASP A 39 0.70 -8.51 -0.60
N PHE A 40 1.83 -8.77 -1.27
CA PHE A 40 2.83 -9.74 -0.85
C PHE A 40 3.79 -9.17 0.20
N HIS A 41 4.00 -7.87 0.15
CA HIS A 41 4.66 -7.06 1.17
C HIS A 41 5.99 -7.65 1.69
N GLY A 42 6.86 -8.07 0.80
CA GLY A 42 8.15 -8.66 1.18
C GLY A 42 8.07 -10.03 1.89
N ARG A 43 6.86 -10.62 2.00
CA ARG A 43 6.65 -11.92 2.65
C ARG A 43 6.81 -13.10 1.71
N VAL A 44 7.05 -12.82 0.44
CA VAL A 44 7.18 -13.83 -0.60
C VAL A 44 8.48 -13.59 -1.35
N HIS A 45 9.40 -14.53 -1.25
CA HIS A 45 10.63 -14.47 -2.02
C HIS A 45 10.43 -14.97 -3.45
N LYS A 46 11.28 -14.52 -4.35
CA LYS A 46 11.24 -14.83 -5.79
C LYS A 46 10.84 -16.28 -6.16
N PRO A 47 11.36 -17.34 -5.53
CA PRO A 47 11.02 -18.72 -5.92
C PRO A 47 9.53 -19.02 -5.78
N MET A 48 8.89 -18.52 -4.74
CA MET A 48 7.48 -18.75 -4.45
C MET A 48 6.56 -17.65 -4.98
N ALA A 49 7.08 -16.47 -5.32
CA ALA A 49 6.30 -15.35 -5.86
C ALA A 49 5.53 -15.76 -7.13
N LYS A 50 6.18 -16.44 -8.07
CA LYS A 50 5.54 -16.94 -9.29
C LYS A 50 4.50 -18.02 -8.99
N VAL A 51 4.76 -18.88 -8.02
CA VAL A 51 3.84 -19.96 -7.62
C VAL A 51 2.57 -19.34 -7.03
N LEU A 52 2.72 -18.42 -6.09
CA LEU A 52 1.58 -17.74 -5.46
C LEU A 52 0.81 -16.89 -6.47
N ALA A 53 1.50 -16.06 -7.25
CA ALA A 53 0.86 -15.22 -8.27
C ALA A 53 0.02 -16.06 -9.24
N LYS A 54 0.57 -17.20 -9.71
CA LYS A 54 -0.14 -18.11 -10.61
C LYS A 54 -1.34 -18.78 -9.93
N ALA A 55 -1.24 -19.13 -8.67
CA ALA A 55 -2.33 -19.72 -7.89
C ALA A 55 -3.47 -18.72 -7.61
N LEU A 56 -3.16 -17.43 -7.53
CA LEU A 56 -4.13 -16.37 -7.32
C LEU A 56 -4.84 -15.90 -8.60
N GLU A 57 -4.23 -16.08 -9.77
CA GLU A 57 -4.75 -15.62 -11.06
C GLU A 57 -6.22 -16.03 -11.33
N PRO A 58 -6.67 -17.27 -11.02
CA PRO A 58 -8.06 -17.69 -11.22
C PRO A 58 -9.11 -16.91 -10.42
N PHE A 59 -8.68 -16.17 -9.41
CA PHE A 59 -9.56 -15.34 -8.56
C PHE A 59 -9.67 -13.90 -9.04
N HIS A 60 -9.08 -13.56 -10.18
CA HIS A 60 -9.11 -12.25 -10.82
C HIS A 60 -8.78 -11.11 -9.85
N PRO A 61 -7.61 -11.11 -9.19
CA PRO A 61 -7.22 -9.97 -8.38
C PRO A 61 -7.05 -8.72 -9.27
N MET A 62 -7.43 -7.58 -8.73
CA MET A 62 -7.28 -6.28 -9.38
C MET A 62 -5.79 -5.97 -9.63
N PHE A 63 -4.95 -6.33 -8.67
CA PHE A 63 -3.49 -6.32 -8.79
C PHE A 63 -2.85 -7.22 -7.74
N LEU A 64 -1.57 -7.54 -7.97
CA LEU A 64 -0.67 -8.12 -6.97
C LEU A 64 0.42 -7.08 -6.65
N GLU A 65 0.53 -6.74 -5.38
CA GLU A 65 1.42 -5.71 -4.87
C GLU A 65 2.70 -6.32 -4.29
N GLU A 66 3.82 -5.63 -4.49
CA GLU A 66 5.14 -5.99 -3.95
C GLU A 66 5.49 -7.48 -4.07
N VAL A 67 5.23 -8.04 -5.27
CA VAL A 67 5.43 -9.48 -5.55
C VAL A 67 6.88 -9.96 -5.39
N VAL A 68 7.83 -9.02 -5.31
CA VAL A 68 9.23 -9.24 -4.95
C VAL A 68 9.69 -8.10 -4.04
N LEU A 69 10.79 -8.32 -3.32
CA LEU A 69 11.42 -7.28 -2.52
C LEU A 69 11.86 -6.09 -3.40
N PRO A 70 11.71 -4.84 -2.94
CA PRO A 70 12.10 -3.65 -3.70
C PRO A 70 13.59 -3.61 -4.03
N GLU A 71 14.46 -4.27 -3.24
CA GLU A 71 15.88 -4.42 -3.52
C GLU A 71 16.16 -5.31 -4.74
N ASN A 72 15.16 -6.07 -5.18
CA ASN A 72 15.26 -7.05 -6.27
C ASN A 72 14.25 -6.70 -7.38
N GLU A 73 14.06 -5.42 -7.70
CA GLU A 73 13.07 -4.95 -8.68
C GLU A 73 13.23 -5.59 -10.07
N GLU A 74 14.45 -6.02 -10.44
CA GLU A 74 14.69 -6.71 -11.70
C GLU A 74 13.96 -8.06 -11.82
N HIS A 75 13.53 -8.62 -10.70
CA HIS A 75 12.79 -9.89 -10.68
C HIS A 75 11.29 -9.71 -10.93
N PHE A 76 10.76 -8.48 -10.94
CA PHE A 76 9.37 -8.25 -11.36
C PHE A 76 9.07 -8.86 -12.71
N LYS A 77 10.03 -8.78 -13.65
CA LYS A 77 9.86 -9.34 -14.98
C LYS A 77 9.55 -10.83 -14.98
N GLU A 78 10.17 -11.60 -14.09
CA GLU A 78 9.93 -13.04 -14.02
C GLU A 78 8.52 -13.38 -13.55
N VAL A 79 7.94 -12.52 -12.68
CA VAL A 79 6.55 -12.68 -12.23
C VAL A 79 5.61 -12.19 -13.32
N ALA A 80 5.85 -11.02 -13.91
CA ALA A 80 5.06 -10.45 -15.00
C ALA A 80 4.93 -11.41 -16.19
N ASP A 81 6.02 -12.06 -16.58
CA ASP A 81 6.02 -13.06 -17.66
C ASP A 81 5.21 -14.33 -17.31
N SER A 82 4.86 -14.56 -16.05
CA SER A 82 4.19 -15.78 -15.59
C SER A 82 2.69 -15.65 -15.40
N VAL A 83 2.16 -14.45 -15.28
CA VAL A 83 0.73 -14.17 -15.00
C VAL A 83 0.19 -13.03 -15.86
N ALA A 84 -1.13 -12.98 -16.04
CA ALA A 84 -1.83 -11.89 -16.71
C ALA A 84 -2.51 -10.92 -15.71
N VAL A 85 -2.16 -11.00 -14.41
CA VAL A 85 -2.66 -10.11 -13.37
C VAL A 85 -1.82 -8.84 -13.34
N PRO A 86 -2.42 -7.63 -13.25
CA PRO A 86 -1.66 -6.41 -13.09
C PRO A 86 -0.75 -6.45 -11.86
N LEU A 87 0.47 -5.92 -11.99
CA LEU A 87 1.43 -5.83 -10.90
C LEU A 87 1.55 -4.41 -10.40
N ALA A 88 1.65 -4.25 -9.07
CA ALA A 88 1.77 -2.96 -8.40
C ALA A 88 3.00 -2.92 -7.49
N THR A 89 3.64 -1.75 -7.37
CA THR A 89 4.71 -1.48 -6.41
C THR A 89 5.02 0.01 -6.31
N GLY A 90 5.76 0.42 -5.28
CA GLY A 90 6.29 1.77 -5.21
C GLY A 90 6.33 2.40 -3.84
N GLU A 91 5.70 1.83 -2.83
CA GLU A 91 5.64 2.40 -1.48
C GLU A 91 7.03 2.58 -0.83
N ARG A 92 7.98 1.73 -1.19
CA ARG A 92 9.36 1.76 -0.70
C ARG A 92 10.34 2.43 -1.67
N LEU A 93 9.85 3.15 -2.69
CA LEU A 93 10.66 3.97 -3.59
C LEU A 93 10.51 5.45 -3.22
N TYR A 94 11.64 6.14 -3.00
CA TYR A 94 11.65 7.45 -2.35
C TYR A 94 11.80 8.63 -3.29
N THR A 95 12.19 8.41 -4.54
CA THR A 95 12.40 9.50 -5.50
C THR A 95 12.05 9.08 -6.92
N ARG A 96 11.72 10.06 -7.80
CA ARG A 96 11.52 9.79 -9.23
C ARG A 96 12.71 9.10 -9.90
N TRP A 97 13.89 9.19 -9.33
CA TRP A 97 15.09 8.56 -9.88
C TRP A 97 15.07 7.04 -9.67
N GLN A 98 14.52 6.57 -8.57
CA GLN A 98 14.28 5.15 -8.32
C GLN A 98 13.15 4.64 -9.23
N PHE A 99 12.02 5.34 -9.30
CA PHE A 99 10.92 5.01 -10.22
C PHE A 99 11.33 4.96 -11.70
N LYS A 100 12.33 5.73 -12.09
CA LYS A 100 12.82 5.76 -13.48
C LYS A 100 13.26 4.38 -13.99
N ASN A 101 13.87 3.55 -13.15
CA ASN A 101 14.29 2.20 -13.55
C ASN A 101 13.06 1.30 -13.73
N LEU A 102 12.13 1.37 -12.79
CA LEU A 102 10.86 0.64 -12.84
C LEU A 102 10.10 0.94 -14.15
N PHE A 103 9.97 2.21 -14.50
CA PHE A 103 9.32 2.62 -15.75
C PHE A 103 10.00 2.05 -17.00
N LYS A 104 11.32 2.02 -17.02
CA LYS A 104 12.08 1.47 -18.16
C LYS A 104 11.90 -0.03 -18.33
N GLN A 105 11.70 -0.74 -17.27
CA GLN A 105 11.50 -2.20 -17.33
C GLN A 105 10.13 -2.56 -17.93
N GLY A 106 9.11 -1.71 -17.73
CA GLY A 106 7.76 -1.93 -18.24
C GLY A 106 7.11 -3.22 -17.72
N THR A 107 7.41 -3.59 -16.47
CA THR A 107 6.97 -4.84 -15.85
C THR A 107 5.91 -4.62 -14.77
N VAL A 108 5.58 -3.37 -14.50
CA VAL A 108 4.60 -2.96 -13.51
C VAL A 108 3.54 -2.12 -14.19
N ASP A 109 2.29 -2.34 -13.84
CA ASP A 109 1.12 -1.67 -14.43
C ASP A 109 0.64 -0.51 -13.55
N ILE A 110 0.90 -0.60 -12.24
CA ILE A 110 0.41 0.33 -11.23
C ILE A 110 1.57 0.73 -10.34
N ILE A 111 1.76 2.04 -10.14
CA ILE A 111 2.72 2.54 -9.17
C ILE A 111 2.03 3.07 -7.92
N GLN A 112 2.68 2.90 -6.78
CA GLN A 112 2.15 3.22 -5.45
C GLN A 112 3.08 4.16 -4.66
N PRO A 113 3.38 5.36 -5.19
CA PRO A 113 4.23 6.31 -4.47
C PRO A 113 3.53 6.80 -3.20
N ASP A 114 4.27 6.91 -2.10
CA ASP A 114 3.77 7.48 -0.85
C ASP A 114 4.21 8.93 -0.70
N VAL A 115 3.25 9.83 -0.51
CA VAL A 115 3.51 11.28 -0.35
C VAL A 115 4.42 11.58 0.85
N ALA A 116 4.31 10.82 1.94
CA ALA A 116 5.11 11.02 3.14
C ALA A 116 6.58 10.55 2.95
N LEU A 117 6.82 9.61 2.03
CA LEU A 117 8.12 8.97 1.81
C LEU A 117 8.84 9.51 0.58
N CYS A 118 8.14 9.71 -0.53
CA CYS A 118 8.78 10.02 -1.82
C CYS A 118 9.11 11.51 -2.03
N GLY A 119 8.91 12.37 -1.01
CA GLY A 119 9.32 13.78 -1.06
C GLY A 119 8.18 14.80 -1.16
N GLY A 120 6.96 14.43 -0.75
CA GLY A 120 5.80 15.30 -0.66
C GLY A 120 5.03 15.46 -1.96
N ILE A 121 4.00 16.29 -1.92
CA ILE A 121 3.01 16.50 -2.99
C ILE A 121 3.68 16.75 -4.36
N LEU A 122 4.67 17.64 -4.41
CA LEU A 122 5.30 18.02 -5.68
C LEU A 122 6.08 16.86 -6.32
N GLU A 123 6.82 16.09 -5.52
CA GLU A 123 7.60 14.98 -6.06
C GLU A 123 6.68 13.83 -6.48
N THR A 124 5.67 13.50 -5.67
CA THR A 124 4.65 12.49 -6.02
C THR A 124 3.95 12.84 -7.33
N ARG A 125 3.57 14.11 -7.51
CA ARG A 125 2.95 14.59 -8.77
C ARG A 125 3.88 14.42 -9.97
N LYS A 126 5.19 14.62 -9.81
CA LYS A 126 6.18 14.40 -10.88
C LYS A 126 6.33 12.92 -11.22
N ILE A 127 6.34 12.05 -10.19
CA ILE A 127 6.40 10.60 -10.36
C ILE A 127 5.17 10.13 -11.13
N ALA A 128 3.97 10.58 -10.72
CA ALA A 128 2.72 10.25 -11.38
C ALA A 128 2.66 10.72 -12.85
N ALA A 129 3.17 11.92 -13.15
CA ALA A 129 3.27 12.41 -14.52
C ALA A 129 4.28 11.63 -15.38
N MET A 130 5.32 11.07 -14.77
CA MET A 130 6.22 10.16 -15.47
C MET A 130 5.53 8.83 -15.77
N ALA A 131 4.78 8.28 -14.81
CA ALA A 131 4.00 7.05 -14.99
C ALA A 131 2.96 7.19 -16.11
N GLU A 132 2.27 8.32 -16.18
CA GLU A 132 1.30 8.64 -17.23
C GLU A 132 1.93 8.50 -18.63
N ALA A 133 3.16 8.95 -18.80
CA ALA A 133 3.88 8.85 -20.08
C ALA A 133 4.28 7.41 -20.47
N TYR A 134 4.20 6.46 -19.53
CA TYR A 134 4.44 5.04 -19.74
C TYR A 134 3.15 4.21 -19.68
N ASP A 135 1.98 4.86 -19.71
CA ASP A 135 0.66 4.22 -19.63
C ASP A 135 0.46 3.38 -18.35
N MET A 136 1.04 3.87 -17.24
CA MET A 136 0.91 3.24 -15.92
C MET A 136 -0.11 3.98 -15.06
N ALA A 137 -0.94 3.23 -14.35
CA ALA A 137 -1.86 3.77 -13.36
C ALA A 137 -1.15 4.12 -12.05
N VAL A 138 -1.80 4.93 -11.23
CA VAL A 138 -1.32 5.32 -9.90
C VAL A 138 -2.37 4.95 -8.86
N ALA A 139 -1.94 4.25 -7.81
CA ALA A 139 -2.72 3.94 -6.62
C ALA A 139 -1.89 4.32 -5.39
N PRO A 140 -1.88 5.59 -4.95
CA PRO A 140 -0.92 6.05 -3.95
C PRO A 140 -1.05 5.29 -2.64
N HIS A 141 0.09 4.84 -2.08
CA HIS A 141 0.18 4.28 -0.74
C HIS A 141 -0.08 5.35 0.33
N ALA A 142 -0.98 5.10 1.27
CA ALA A 142 -1.34 6.06 2.33
C ALA A 142 -1.85 5.42 3.63
N PRO A 143 -1.12 4.55 4.32
CA PRO A 143 -1.54 3.89 5.55
C PRO A 143 -1.30 4.73 6.81
N TYR A 144 -0.55 5.86 6.72
CA TYR A 144 0.03 6.55 7.87
C TYR A 144 -0.92 7.51 8.61
N GLY A 145 -2.13 7.71 8.13
CA GLY A 145 -3.14 8.49 8.83
C GLY A 145 -3.54 9.80 8.12
N PRO A 146 -4.29 10.66 8.82
CA PRO A 146 -5.11 11.70 8.17
C PRO A 146 -4.30 12.79 7.46
N VAL A 147 -3.13 13.14 7.95
CA VAL A 147 -2.31 14.21 7.33
C VAL A 147 -1.71 13.74 6.00
N ALA A 148 -1.17 12.51 5.99
CA ALA A 148 -0.64 11.90 4.78
C ALA A 148 -1.76 11.70 3.75
N LEU A 149 -2.90 11.14 4.18
CA LEU A 149 -4.05 10.92 3.30
C LEU A 149 -4.57 12.23 2.70
N ALA A 150 -4.73 13.29 3.49
CA ALA A 150 -5.17 14.59 2.97
C ALA A 150 -4.17 15.18 1.95
N ALA A 151 -2.87 14.99 2.18
CA ALA A 151 -1.84 15.42 1.22
C ALA A 151 -1.90 14.60 -0.08
N THR A 152 -2.17 13.29 0.03
CA THR A 152 -2.30 12.41 -1.12
C THR A 152 -3.53 12.76 -1.95
N LEU A 153 -4.68 13.03 -1.32
CA LEU A 153 -5.90 13.48 -2.00
C LEU A 153 -5.69 14.77 -2.82
N GLN A 154 -4.74 15.66 -2.42
CA GLN A 154 -4.39 16.82 -3.24
C GLN A 154 -3.63 16.40 -4.51
N VAL A 155 -2.81 15.36 -4.44
CA VAL A 155 -2.15 14.79 -5.63
C VAL A 155 -3.19 14.15 -6.54
N ASP A 156 -4.08 13.35 -5.98
CA ASP A 156 -5.13 12.63 -6.73
C ASP A 156 -6.01 13.60 -7.52
N SER A 157 -6.37 14.73 -6.91
CA SER A 157 -7.21 15.75 -7.52
C SER A 157 -6.67 16.34 -8.84
N CYS A 158 -5.37 16.24 -9.06
CA CYS A 158 -4.69 16.80 -10.24
C CYS A 158 -3.90 15.76 -11.04
N THR A 159 -4.18 14.46 -10.83
CA THR A 159 -3.43 13.34 -11.42
C THR A 159 -4.37 12.43 -12.20
N PRO A 160 -4.46 12.57 -13.54
CA PRO A 160 -5.47 11.87 -14.34
C PRO A 160 -5.38 10.35 -14.34
N ASN A 161 -4.19 9.80 -14.09
CA ASN A 161 -3.93 8.37 -14.07
C ASN A 161 -4.03 7.73 -12.68
N VAL A 162 -4.49 8.46 -11.66
CA VAL A 162 -4.91 7.85 -10.38
C VAL A 162 -6.25 7.15 -10.58
N PHE A 163 -6.35 5.90 -10.14
CA PHE A 163 -7.60 5.14 -10.26
C PHE A 163 -8.21 4.72 -8.92
N ILE A 164 -7.40 4.58 -7.86
CA ILE A 164 -7.84 4.26 -6.50
C ILE A 164 -6.88 4.83 -5.47
N GLN A 165 -7.40 5.19 -4.29
CA GLN A 165 -6.62 5.68 -3.17
C GLN A 165 -6.68 4.70 -2.01
N GLU A 166 -5.51 4.27 -1.53
CA GLU A 166 -5.39 3.52 -0.29
C GLU A 166 -5.67 4.41 0.92
N GLN A 167 -6.25 3.82 1.96
CA GLN A 167 -6.40 4.45 3.26
C GLN A 167 -6.51 3.40 4.37
N SER A 168 -6.12 3.76 5.58
CA SER A 168 -6.18 2.89 6.76
C SER A 168 -7.09 3.42 7.88
N LEU A 169 -7.92 4.42 7.59
CA LEU A 169 -8.87 4.96 8.56
C LEU A 169 -9.89 3.88 8.95
N GLY A 170 -10.10 3.71 10.25
CA GLY A 170 -10.94 2.64 10.78
C GLY A 170 -10.29 1.25 10.86
N ILE A 171 -9.04 1.13 10.40
CA ILE A 171 -8.23 -0.06 10.63
C ILE A 171 -7.42 0.17 11.90
N HIS A 172 -7.79 -0.53 12.97
CA HIS A 172 -7.22 -0.26 14.29
C HIS A 172 -5.93 -1.03 14.54
N TYR A 173 -4.80 -0.44 14.19
CA TYR A 173 -3.49 -0.88 14.64
C TYR A 173 -3.16 -0.40 16.06
N ASN A 174 -3.78 0.70 16.49
CA ASN A 174 -3.52 1.35 17.76
C ASN A 174 -4.52 0.91 18.83
N LYS A 175 -4.03 0.74 20.05
CA LYS A 175 -4.89 0.48 21.21
C LYS A 175 -5.15 1.81 21.93
N GLY A 176 -6.44 2.15 22.07
CA GLY A 176 -6.86 3.28 22.92
C GLY A 176 -7.12 4.60 22.20
N PHE A 177 -6.80 4.75 20.92
CA PHE A 177 -7.15 5.95 20.14
C PHE A 177 -7.35 5.63 18.66
N ASP A 178 -8.14 6.44 17.97
CA ASP A 178 -8.36 6.42 16.54
C ASP A 178 -7.46 7.48 15.86
N LEU A 179 -7.02 7.21 14.62
CA LEU A 179 -6.22 8.16 13.86
C LEU A 179 -6.93 9.49 13.61
N LEU A 180 -8.27 9.50 13.59
CA LEU A 180 -9.06 10.72 13.47
C LEU A 180 -9.25 11.49 14.78
N ASP A 181 -8.81 10.98 15.92
CA ASP A 181 -8.92 11.71 17.20
C ASP A 181 -8.08 12.99 17.25
N PHE A 182 -7.08 13.09 16.35
CA PHE A 182 -6.26 14.28 16.16
C PHE A 182 -6.88 15.33 15.23
N VAL A 183 -8.04 15.06 14.63
CA VAL A 183 -8.68 15.90 13.62
C VAL A 183 -9.98 16.44 14.17
N LYS A 184 -10.16 17.78 14.19
CA LYS A 184 -11.39 18.43 14.64
C LYS A 184 -12.51 18.31 13.63
N ASN A 185 -12.20 18.45 12.34
CA ASN A 185 -13.15 18.39 11.23
C ASN A 185 -13.14 17.00 10.55
N LYS A 186 -13.47 15.97 11.32
CA LYS A 186 -13.43 14.55 10.88
C LYS A 186 -14.28 14.26 9.64
N GLU A 187 -15.30 15.08 9.37
CA GLU A 187 -16.18 14.98 8.20
C GLU A 187 -15.44 15.11 6.86
N VAL A 188 -14.20 15.61 6.86
CA VAL A 188 -13.34 15.65 5.67
C VAL A 188 -13.09 14.26 5.10
N PHE A 189 -13.11 13.23 5.95
CA PHE A 189 -12.92 11.83 5.56
C PHE A 189 -14.21 11.02 5.65
N GLN A 190 -15.35 11.65 5.42
CA GLN A 190 -16.61 10.94 5.36
C GLN A 190 -16.75 10.20 4.03
N TYR A 191 -16.52 8.89 4.07
CA TYR A 191 -16.70 8.03 2.90
C TYR A 191 -18.17 7.76 2.64
N LYS A 192 -18.55 7.84 1.37
CA LYS A 192 -19.88 7.48 0.89
C LYS A 192 -19.74 6.62 -0.38
N ASP A 193 -20.33 5.45 -0.36
CA ASP A 193 -20.33 4.51 -1.48
C ASP A 193 -18.91 4.22 -2.04
N GLY A 194 -17.90 4.17 -1.15
CA GLY A 194 -16.49 3.96 -1.51
C GLY A 194 -15.72 5.22 -1.94
N TYR A 195 -16.35 6.40 -1.91
CA TYR A 195 -15.75 7.66 -2.31
C TYR A 195 -15.62 8.63 -1.14
N VAL A 196 -14.68 9.54 -1.24
CA VAL A 196 -14.51 10.68 -0.33
C VAL A 196 -14.40 11.96 -1.15
N ASP A 197 -15.01 13.04 -0.65
CA ASP A 197 -14.90 14.37 -1.28
C ASP A 197 -13.49 14.94 -1.07
N LEU A 198 -13.01 15.69 -2.07
CA LEU A 198 -11.74 16.38 -1.94
C LEU A 198 -11.84 17.51 -0.90
N PRO A 199 -10.85 17.65 0.02
CA PRO A 199 -10.82 18.75 0.96
C PRO A 199 -10.80 20.11 0.24
N SER A 200 -11.76 20.99 0.54
CA SER A 200 -11.94 22.28 -0.14
C SER A 200 -11.42 23.49 0.64
N LYS A 201 -11.08 23.33 1.91
CA LYS A 201 -10.52 24.40 2.74
C LYS A 201 -9.04 24.65 2.38
N PRO A 202 -8.49 25.85 2.68
CA PRO A 202 -7.07 26.16 2.46
C PRO A 202 -6.11 25.14 3.10
N GLY A 203 -4.93 24.99 2.50
CA GLY A 203 -3.93 23.99 2.91
C GLY A 203 -4.39 22.59 2.58
N LEU A 204 -4.26 21.66 3.51
CA LEU A 204 -4.74 20.28 3.37
C LEU A 204 -6.24 20.14 3.72
N GLY A 205 -6.90 21.23 4.09
CA GLY A 205 -8.30 21.19 4.51
C GLY A 205 -8.54 20.60 5.90
N LEU A 206 -7.49 20.26 6.64
CA LEU A 206 -7.56 19.67 7.97
C LEU A 206 -7.46 20.74 9.08
N GLU A 207 -8.21 20.52 10.14
CA GLU A 207 -8.11 21.26 11.40
C GLU A 207 -7.59 20.29 12.47
N MET A 208 -6.29 20.40 12.79
CA MET A 208 -5.67 19.50 13.77
C MET A 208 -6.04 19.90 15.19
N ASP A 209 -6.26 18.92 16.06
CA ASP A 209 -6.43 19.11 17.50
C ASP A 209 -5.07 19.05 18.21
N GLU A 210 -4.39 20.21 18.25
CA GLU A 210 -3.06 20.29 18.86
C GLU A 210 -3.06 19.96 20.36
N ASP A 211 -4.17 20.24 21.07
CA ASP A 211 -4.25 19.96 22.50
C ASP A 211 -4.36 18.45 22.73
N LYS A 212 -5.16 17.76 21.89
CA LYS A 212 -5.25 16.29 21.92
C LYS A 212 -3.92 15.63 21.56
N ILE A 213 -3.21 16.16 20.56
CA ILE A 213 -1.87 15.67 20.20
C ILE A 213 -0.90 15.82 21.37
N LYS A 214 -0.90 16.97 22.05
CA LYS A 214 -0.06 17.21 23.23
C LYS A 214 -0.42 16.29 24.41
N GLU A 215 -1.70 16.05 24.65
CA GLU A 215 -2.18 15.12 25.67
C GLU A 215 -1.63 13.71 25.43
N ILE A 216 -1.83 13.16 24.23
CA ILE A 216 -1.38 11.81 23.89
C ILE A 216 0.16 11.72 23.90
N ALA A 217 0.85 12.76 23.43
CA ALA A 217 2.31 12.80 23.48
C ALA A 217 2.86 12.74 24.93
N GLN A 218 2.11 13.24 25.93
CA GLN A 218 2.50 13.14 27.34
C GLN A 218 2.38 11.74 27.92
N GLU A 219 1.58 10.87 27.33
CA GLU A 219 1.46 9.47 27.74
C GLU A 219 2.73 8.66 27.47
N GLY A 220 3.72 9.26 26.81
CA GLY A 220 5.04 8.67 26.60
C GLY A 220 5.03 7.44 25.73
N LEU A 221 4.15 7.39 24.73
CA LEU A 221 4.11 6.34 23.74
C LEU A 221 5.44 6.32 22.96
N ILE A 222 6.34 5.48 23.40
CA ILE A 222 7.59 5.20 22.68
C ILE A 222 7.31 4.02 21.76
N TRP A 223 7.12 4.33 20.48
CA TRP A 223 7.05 3.28 19.48
C TRP A 223 8.46 2.89 19.05
N THR A 224 8.75 1.60 19.11
CA THR A 224 9.98 1.04 18.56
C THR A 224 9.64 0.10 17.42
N ASN A 225 10.39 0.19 16.34
CA ASN A 225 10.24 -0.76 15.23
C ASN A 225 10.37 -2.18 15.75
N PRO A 226 9.42 -3.08 15.49
CA PRO A 226 9.58 -4.48 15.81
C PRO A 226 10.76 -5.05 15.01
N GLN A 227 11.58 -5.86 15.68
CA GLN A 227 12.61 -6.62 15.00
C GLN A 227 12.03 -7.97 14.60
N TRP A 228 11.78 -8.12 13.31
CA TRP A 228 11.30 -9.38 12.77
C TRP A 228 12.43 -10.41 12.75
N LYS A 229 12.12 -11.65 13.05
CA LYS A 229 13.12 -12.74 13.09
C LYS A 229 12.64 -13.95 12.30
N ASN A 230 13.57 -14.58 11.61
CA ASN A 230 13.39 -15.90 11.04
C ASN A 230 13.34 -16.98 12.13
N TYR A 231 12.92 -18.20 11.77
CA TYR A 231 12.85 -19.33 12.70
C TYR A 231 14.19 -19.67 13.37
N ASP A 232 15.29 -19.38 12.73
CA ASP A 232 16.66 -19.60 13.25
C ASP A 232 17.16 -18.44 14.14
N GLY A 233 16.31 -17.39 14.35
CA GLY A 233 16.61 -16.23 15.17
C GLY A 233 17.40 -15.13 14.47
N THR A 234 17.73 -15.27 13.18
CA THR A 234 18.34 -14.21 12.37
C THR A 234 17.33 -13.10 12.11
N ILE A 235 17.81 -11.87 11.89
CA ILE A 235 16.95 -10.73 11.56
C ILE A 235 16.33 -11.00 10.18
N ALA A 236 15.02 -10.88 10.09
CA ALA A 236 14.29 -10.94 8.84
C ALA A 236 14.03 -9.51 8.33
N GLU A 237 14.11 -9.33 7.03
CA GLU A 237 13.69 -8.10 6.38
C GLU A 237 12.17 -8.00 6.33
N TRP A 238 11.71 -6.76 6.33
CA TRP A 238 10.29 -6.43 6.30
C TRP A 238 10.02 -5.36 5.25
#